data_c735c74648f8be77cb723a1a2969cb62
#
_entry.id   c735c74648f8be77cb723a1a2969cb62
#
_cell.length_a   1.000
_cell.length_b   1.000
_cell.length_c   1.000
_cell.angle_alpha   90.00
_cell.angle_beta   90.00
_cell.angle_gamma   90.00
#
_symmetry.space_group_name_H-M   'P 1'
#
loop_
_entity.id
_entity.type
_entity.pdbx_description
1 polymer ?
#
loop_
_entity_poly.entity_id
_entity_poly.type
_entity_poly.pdbx_seq_one_letter_code
_entity_poly.pdbx_strand_id
1 'polypeptide(L)'
;MTNVLDFIRWALTHVNPNTVPSGAVLANGTATNVGAEPWHYLYGTVRTNTTATRIAERWKNYYSSHGWSREAYDNATAKMQPDDYATDCQGLLDAYLTYVQGEKTDVNADYNYRKWCTGKGKTSEIERPYELGEAVFMANSKGKMSHVGWICGLDSDGEPLVVEARGLNYGVVVTRLEDRPWTHRGLMTKKFDYKEKEPMATKFEVIKPMLKGDGVKEMQKALNANGYTDDNGNALEEDGKWGSKSQAAFRKLLEAHMQESNIKIMVNDSEMFSWSIKHI
;
A
#
# COMPACT_ATOMS: atom_id res chain seq x y z
N MET A 1 11.27 -13.25 -8.16
CA MET A 1 10.78 -12.71 -6.87
C MET A 1 9.46 -12.01 -7.12
N THR A 2 8.55 -12.04 -6.17
CA THR A 2 7.26 -11.33 -6.27
C THR A 2 7.49 -9.84 -6.02
N ASN A 3 6.66 -8.97 -6.60
CA ASN A 3 6.75 -7.54 -6.35
C ASN A 3 6.32 -7.23 -4.91
N VAL A 4 7.00 -6.33 -4.23
CA VAL A 4 6.69 -5.94 -2.85
C VAL A 4 5.27 -5.35 -2.72
N LEU A 5 4.77 -4.69 -3.77
CA LEU A 5 3.42 -4.12 -3.79
C LEU A 5 2.32 -5.18 -3.68
N ASP A 6 2.56 -6.41 -4.15
CA ASP A 6 1.59 -7.50 -3.98
C ASP A 6 1.44 -7.87 -2.50
N PHE A 7 2.55 -7.84 -1.72
CA PHE A 7 2.49 -7.98 -0.26
C PHE A 7 1.76 -6.80 0.39
N ILE A 8 2.07 -5.55 0.02
CA ILE A 8 1.43 -4.37 0.63
C ILE A 8 -0.08 -4.37 0.36
N ARG A 9 -0.50 -4.66 -0.88
CA ARG A 9 -1.91 -4.78 -1.24
C ARG A 9 -2.62 -5.83 -0.40
N TRP A 10 -1.99 -6.99 -0.24
CA TRP A 10 -2.53 -8.07 0.60
C TRP A 10 -2.58 -7.63 2.08
N ALA A 11 -1.53 -7.03 2.64
CA ALA A 11 -1.52 -6.58 4.02
C ALA A 11 -2.62 -5.55 4.31
N LEU A 12 -2.90 -4.65 3.36
CA LEU A 12 -3.97 -3.65 3.46
C LEU A 12 -5.38 -4.28 3.52
N THR A 13 -5.60 -5.50 3.04
CA THR A 13 -6.89 -6.18 3.23
C THR A 13 -7.17 -6.55 4.69
N HIS A 14 -6.12 -6.63 5.50
CA HIS A 14 -6.19 -7.08 6.90
C HIS A 14 -6.12 -5.94 7.93
N VAL A 15 -6.09 -4.69 7.50
CA VAL A 15 -6.07 -3.54 8.41
C VAL A 15 -7.45 -3.26 9.01
N ASN A 16 -7.46 -2.65 10.19
CA ASN A 16 -8.68 -2.00 10.69
C ASN A 16 -8.96 -0.76 9.80
N PRO A 17 -10.05 -0.75 9.01
CA PRO A 17 -10.30 0.34 8.06
C PRO A 17 -10.48 1.71 8.73
N ASN A 18 -10.90 1.74 9.99
CA ASN A 18 -11.05 2.99 10.75
C ASN A 18 -9.71 3.67 11.11
N THR A 19 -8.59 3.00 10.85
CA THR A 19 -7.25 3.56 11.10
C THR A 19 -6.63 4.19 9.85
N VAL A 20 -7.26 4.03 8.70
CA VAL A 20 -6.78 4.64 7.45
C VAL A 20 -7.13 6.12 7.46
N PRO A 21 -6.15 7.03 7.35
CA PRO A 21 -6.42 8.47 7.30
C PRO A 21 -7.31 8.84 6.10
N SER A 22 -8.19 9.82 6.29
CA SER A 22 -8.99 10.37 5.20
C SER A 22 -8.09 10.99 4.13
N GLY A 23 -8.38 10.74 2.87
CA GLY A 23 -7.56 11.24 1.75
C GLY A 23 -6.26 10.48 1.52
N ALA A 24 -6.02 9.37 2.23
CA ALA A 24 -4.82 8.56 2.03
C ALA A 24 -4.76 7.96 0.62
N VAL A 25 -3.58 8.01 0.00
CA VAL A 25 -3.26 7.34 -1.26
C VAL A 25 -2.44 6.09 -0.93
N LEU A 26 -3.07 4.93 -1.01
CA LEU A 26 -2.46 3.65 -0.66
C LEU A 26 -1.96 2.89 -1.89
N ALA A 27 -1.04 1.95 -1.69
CA ALA A 27 -0.39 1.16 -2.75
C ALA A 27 -1.33 0.23 -3.53
N ASN A 28 -2.59 0.09 -3.12
CA ASN A 28 -3.60 -0.69 -3.84
C ASN A 28 -4.37 0.11 -4.91
N GLY A 29 -4.05 1.39 -5.09
CA GLY A 29 -4.80 2.29 -5.98
C GLY A 29 -6.18 2.63 -5.40
N THR A 30 -7.24 2.43 -6.17
CA THR A 30 -8.62 2.57 -5.67
C THR A 30 -8.89 1.50 -4.61
N ALA A 31 -9.15 1.92 -3.39
CA ALA A 31 -9.20 1.14 -2.15
C ALA A 31 -10.39 0.14 -2.03
N THR A 32 -10.61 -0.72 -3.00
CA THR A 32 -11.78 -1.61 -3.03
C THR A 32 -11.75 -2.72 -1.98
N ASN A 33 -10.59 -3.04 -1.40
CA ASN A 33 -10.44 -4.16 -0.45
C ASN A 33 -9.68 -3.82 0.84
N VAL A 34 -9.49 -2.53 1.16
CA VAL A 34 -8.82 -2.15 2.42
C VAL A 34 -9.70 -2.54 3.59
N GLY A 35 -9.14 -3.33 4.51
CA GLY A 35 -9.87 -3.75 5.71
C GLY A 35 -11.00 -4.76 5.45
N ALA A 36 -10.98 -5.50 4.34
CA ALA A 36 -12.00 -6.52 4.05
C ALA A 36 -12.01 -7.66 5.08
N GLU A 37 -10.86 -7.99 5.64
CA GLU A 37 -10.69 -9.04 6.66
C GLU A 37 -9.74 -8.55 7.77
N PRO A 38 -10.17 -7.67 8.69
CA PRO A 38 -9.30 -7.12 9.71
C PRO A 38 -8.72 -8.19 10.63
N TRP A 39 -7.40 -8.16 10.87
CA TRP A 39 -6.74 -9.10 11.77
C TRP A 39 -6.40 -8.47 13.12
N HIS A 40 -6.49 -9.28 14.15
CA HIS A 40 -6.06 -8.93 15.49
C HIS A 40 -4.54 -9.07 15.66
N TYR A 41 -4.04 -8.61 16.79
CA TYR A 41 -2.67 -8.85 17.21
C TYR A 41 -2.60 -9.84 18.35
N LEU A 42 -1.76 -10.85 18.20
CA LEU A 42 -1.30 -11.71 19.31
C LEU A 42 0.19 -11.97 19.14
N TYR A 43 0.98 -11.69 20.15
CA TYR A 43 2.43 -11.89 20.09
C TYR A 43 2.79 -13.35 19.80
N GLY A 44 3.76 -13.55 18.90
CA GLY A 44 4.25 -14.87 18.50
C GLY A 44 3.23 -15.67 17.70
N THR A 45 2.44 -15.01 16.85
CA THR A 45 1.49 -15.67 15.93
C THR A 45 1.70 -15.27 14.49
N VAL A 46 1.45 -16.23 13.59
CA VAL A 46 1.45 -16.07 12.15
C VAL A 46 0.11 -16.58 11.64
N ARG A 47 -0.82 -15.69 11.29
CA ARG A 47 -2.19 -16.03 10.84
C ARG A 47 -2.82 -17.16 11.67
N THR A 48 -3.02 -16.90 12.95
CA THR A 48 -3.54 -17.90 13.88
C THR A 48 -4.97 -17.56 14.27
N ASN A 49 -5.88 -18.53 14.25
CA ASN A 49 -7.24 -18.33 14.72
C ASN A 49 -7.28 -17.96 16.21
N THR A 50 -8.18 -17.04 16.57
CA THR A 50 -8.31 -16.47 17.92
C THR A 50 -9.26 -17.29 18.82
N THR A 51 -9.09 -18.62 18.83
CA THR A 51 -9.85 -19.50 19.72
C THR A 51 -9.53 -19.21 21.20
N ALA A 52 -10.49 -19.49 22.09
CA ALA A 52 -10.31 -19.33 23.53
C ALA A 52 -9.05 -20.05 24.06
N THR A 53 -8.77 -21.24 23.54
CA THR A 53 -7.56 -21.99 23.87
C THR A 53 -6.31 -21.21 23.46
N ARG A 54 -6.26 -20.67 22.24
CA ARG A 54 -5.10 -19.91 21.75
C ARG A 54 -4.89 -18.62 22.54
N ILE A 55 -5.96 -17.91 22.87
CA ILE A 55 -5.92 -16.71 23.72
C ILE A 55 -5.35 -17.08 25.11
N ALA A 56 -5.84 -18.15 25.73
CA ALA A 56 -5.33 -18.60 27.03
C ALA A 56 -3.85 -19.02 26.98
N GLU A 57 -3.41 -19.72 25.93
CA GLU A 57 -2.01 -20.06 25.72
C GLU A 57 -1.11 -18.83 25.61
N ARG A 58 -1.54 -17.78 24.87
CA ARG A 58 -0.76 -16.53 24.73
C ARG A 58 -0.67 -15.77 26.04
N TRP A 59 -1.76 -15.74 26.83
CA TRP A 59 -1.67 -15.22 28.19
C TRP A 59 -0.57 -15.92 28.99
N LYS A 60 -0.64 -17.24 29.08
CA LYS A 60 0.29 -18.05 29.87
C LYS A 60 1.74 -17.91 29.40
N ASN A 61 1.96 -17.92 28.08
CA ASN A 61 3.30 -18.01 27.53
C ASN A 61 3.99 -16.66 27.31
N TYR A 62 3.25 -15.54 27.38
CA TYR A 62 3.82 -14.24 27.12
C TYR A 62 3.24 -13.12 28.00
N TYR A 63 1.95 -12.81 27.86
CA TYR A 63 1.40 -11.58 28.42
C TYR A 63 1.44 -11.52 29.94
N SER A 64 1.25 -12.62 30.63
CA SER A 64 1.32 -12.70 32.12
C SER A 64 2.66 -12.26 32.72
N SER A 65 3.74 -12.31 31.95
CA SER A 65 5.10 -11.95 32.39
C SER A 65 5.63 -10.65 31.72
N HIS A 66 4.84 -9.99 30.87
CA HIS A 66 5.26 -8.84 30.08
C HIS A 66 4.44 -7.57 30.39
N GLY A 67 4.10 -7.37 31.65
CA GLY A 67 3.52 -6.12 32.15
C GLY A 67 2.02 -5.96 31.90
N TRP A 68 1.31 -7.01 31.47
CA TRP A 68 -0.14 -7.01 31.32
C TRP A 68 -0.83 -7.49 32.59
N SER A 69 -1.87 -6.79 33.04
CA SER A 69 -2.82 -7.37 34.00
C SER A 69 -3.75 -8.33 33.27
N ARG A 70 -4.29 -9.31 34.01
CA ARG A 70 -5.25 -10.26 33.45
C ARG A 70 -6.49 -9.54 32.92
N GLU A 71 -7.01 -8.58 33.66
CA GLU A 71 -8.16 -7.78 33.28
C GLU A 71 -7.91 -7.00 31.95
N ALA A 72 -6.77 -6.31 31.85
CA ALA A 72 -6.42 -5.58 30.63
C ALA A 72 -6.29 -6.51 29.41
N TYR A 73 -5.73 -7.70 29.60
CA TYR A 73 -5.63 -8.71 28.56
C TYR A 73 -7.00 -9.23 28.13
N ASP A 74 -7.87 -9.58 29.07
CA ASP A 74 -9.21 -10.07 28.81
C ASP A 74 -10.06 -9.01 28.07
N ASN A 75 -9.99 -7.76 28.51
CA ASN A 75 -10.65 -6.65 27.83
C ASN A 75 -10.16 -6.46 26.38
N ALA A 76 -8.85 -6.54 26.14
CA ALA A 76 -8.28 -6.40 24.82
C ALA A 76 -8.66 -7.55 23.87
N THR A 77 -8.83 -8.75 24.39
CA THR A 77 -9.16 -9.96 23.62
C THR A 77 -10.67 -10.26 23.54
N ALA A 78 -11.50 -9.57 24.32
CA ALA A 78 -12.96 -9.80 24.39
C ALA A 78 -13.69 -9.69 23.05
N LYS A 79 -13.15 -8.88 22.12
CA LYS A 79 -13.71 -8.68 20.77
C LYS A 79 -13.32 -9.76 19.76
N MET A 80 -12.35 -10.61 20.08
CA MET A 80 -11.83 -11.63 19.18
C MET A 80 -12.81 -12.81 19.09
N GLN A 81 -13.21 -13.18 17.88
CA GLN A 81 -14.06 -14.33 17.65
C GLN A 81 -13.20 -15.56 17.27
N PRO A 82 -13.67 -16.81 17.51
CA PRO A 82 -12.89 -18.02 17.25
C PRO A 82 -12.37 -18.16 15.81
N ASP A 83 -13.11 -17.61 14.84
CA ASP A 83 -12.78 -17.66 13.40
C ASP A 83 -11.98 -16.46 12.93
N ASP A 84 -11.77 -15.44 13.77
CA ASP A 84 -10.89 -14.33 13.44
C ASP A 84 -9.44 -14.80 13.38
N TYR A 85 -8.61 -14.03 12.67
CA TYR A 85 -7.18 -14.27 12.62
C TYR A 85 -6.42 -13.21 13.43
N ALA A 86 -5.28 -13.64 13.98
CA ALA A 86 -4.31 -12.78 14.63
C ALA A 86 -2.90 -13.03 14.09
N THR A 87 -2.08 -12.00 14.15
CA THR A 87 -0.68 -12.03 13.78
C THR A 87 0.14 -11.12 14.70
N ASP A 88 1.45 -11.31 14.79
CA ASP A 88 2.33 -10.30 15.36
C ASP A 88 2.95 -9.41 14.27
N CYS A 89 3.89 -8.54 14.65
CA CYS A 89 4.44 -7.56 13.72
C CYS A 89 5.17 -8.19 12.54
N GLN A 90 6.03 -9.17 12.74
CA GLN A 90 6.72 -9.89 11.68
C GLN A 90 5.82 -10.99 11.07
N GLY A 91 4.96 -11.57 11.88
CA GLY A 91 4.01 -12.62 11.46
C GLY A 91 3.07 -12.17 10.34
N LEU A 92 2.81 -10.87 10.18
CA LEU A 92 2.05 -10.34 9.04
C LEU A 92 2.75 -10.65 7.70
N LEU A 93 4.06 -10.41 7.62
CA LEU A 93 4.83 -10.77 6.43
C LEU A 93 5.00 -12.28 6.29
N ASP A 94 5.28 -12.98 7.39
CA ASP A 94 5.46 -14.44 7.38
C ASP A 94 4.17 -15.16 6.94
N ALA A 95 3.00 -14.61 7.27
CA ALA A 95 1.73 -15.11 6.78
C ALA A 95 1.60 -14.96 5.26
N TYR A 96 1.96 -13.81 4.71
CA TYR A 96 1.97 -13.62 3.26
C TYR A 96 2.91 -14.61 2.56
N LEU A 97 4.15 -14.72 3.02
CA LEU A 97 5.13 -15.63 2.45
C LEU A 97 4.65 -17.08 2.54
N THR A 98 4.08 -17.48 3.68
CA THR A 98 3.66 -18.88 3.90
C THR A 98 2.39 -19.23 3.13
N TYR A 99 1.34 -18.40 3.22
CA TYR A 99 0.00 -18.77 2.72
C TYR A 99 -0.30 -18.26 1.32
N VAL A 100 0.40 -17.22 0.85
CA VAL A 100 0.21 -16.69 -0.51
C VAL A 100 1.33 -17.16 -1.44
N GLN A 101 2.57 -17.18 -0.96
CA GLN A 101 3.71 -17.57 -1.79
C GLN A 101 4.16 -19.02 -1.62
N GLY A 102 3.64 -19.74 -0.62
CA GLY A 102 4.03 -21.13 -0.34
C GLY A 102 5.42 -21.27 0.29
N GLU A 103 6.04 -20.18 0.72
CA GLU A 103 7.34 -20.19 1.39
C GLU A 103 7.15 -20.21 2.91
N LYS A 104 7.26 -21.38 3.54
CA LYS A 104 7.12 -21.52 4.99
C LYS A 104 8.20 -20.71 5.72
N THR A 105 7.78 -19.72 6.50
CA THR A 105 8.66 -18.85 7.28
C THR A 105 7.98 -18.46 8.60
N ASP A 106 8.80 -18.31 9.64
CA ASP A 106 8.42 -17.87 10.99
C ASP A 106 9.68 -17.28 11.63
N VAL A 107 9.94 -16.02 11.35
CA VAL A 107 11.14 -15.31 11.81
C VAL A 107 10.75 -14.09 12.64
N ASN A 108 11.72 -13.38 13.18
CA ASN A 108 11.48 -12.13 13.89
C ASN A 108 11.95 -10.89 13.10
N ALA A 109 11.57 -9.71 13.55
CA ALA A 109 11.92 -8.44 12.90
C ALA A 109 13.44 -8.22 12.77
N ASP A 110 14.25 -8.69 13.76
CA ASP A 110 15.70 -8.57 13.70
C ASP A 110 16.31 -9.45 12.59
N TYR A 111 15.78 -10.65 12.40
CA TYR A 111 16.18 -11.51 11.29
C TYR A 111 15.81 -10.88 9.94
N ASN A 112 14.59 -10.37 9.79
CA ASN A 112 14.17 -9.64 8.59
C ASN A 112 15.16 -8.51 8.27
N TYR A 113 15.39 -7.60 9.22
CA TYR A 113 16.34 -6.51 9.05
C TYR A 113 17.72 -6.99 8.63
N ARG A 114 18.28 -7.97 9.35
CA ARG A 114 19.66 -8.42 9.13
C ARG A 114 19.85 -9.22 7.86
N LYS A 115 18.90 -10.09 7.51
CA LYS A 115 19.06 -11.11 6.47
C LYS A 115 18.34 -10.79 5.17
N TRP A 116 17.19 -10.10 5.24
CA TRP A 116 16.37 -9.82 4.07
C TRP A 116 16.54 -8.41 3.52
N CYS A 117 16.89 -7.45 4.37
CA CYS A 117 17.03 -6.06 3.96
C CYS A 117 18.43 -5.72 3.42
N THR A 118 18.43 -4.90 2.36
CA THR A 118 19.59 -4.17 1.80
C THR A 118 19.33 -2.66 1.85
N GLY A 119 20.32 -1.84 1.53
CA GLY A 119 20.20 -0.38 1.58
C GLY A 119 19.66 0.12 2.93
N LYS A 120 20.00 -0.60 4.00
CA LYS A 120 19.46 -0.45 5.35
C LYS A 120 20.39 0.35 6.25
N GLY A 121 19.78 1.02 7.23
CA GLY A 121 20.48 1.84 8.22
C GLY A 121 19.50 2.49 9.19
N LYS A 122 19.98 3.43 9.97
CA LYS A 122 19.10 4.29 10.78
C LYS A 122 18.28 5.19 9.87
N THR A 123 17.06 5.50 10.27
CA THR A 123 16.19 6.40 9.50
C THR A 123 16.83 7.76 9.26
N SER A 124 17.58 8.29 10.25
CA SER A 124 18.29 9.56 10.18
C SER A 124 19.56 9.57 9.31
N GLU A 125 20.04 8.41 8.89
CA GLU A 125 21.27 8.26 8.11
C GLU A 125 21.00 7.97 6.60
N ILE A 126 19.75 7.69 6.24
CA ILE A 126 19.36 7.37 4.85
C ILE A 126 18.62 8.56 4.26
N GLU A 127 19.28 9.30 3.36
CA GLU A 127 18.75 10.52 2.76
C GLU A 127 17.74 10.31 1.63
N ARG A 128 17.74 9.11 0.98
CA ARG A 128 16.78 8.83 -0.09
C ARG A 128 15.34 8.84 0.44
N PRO A 129 14.34 9.18 -0.40
CA PRO A 129 12.92 9.07 -0.04
C PRO A 129 12.54 7.66 0.42
N TYR A 130 11.43 7.52 1.14
CA TYR A 130 10.85 6.21 1.42
C TYR A 130 10.28 5.60 0.14
N GLU A 131 10.40 4.28 0.02
CA GLU A 131 9.84 3.52 -1.08
C GLU A 131 8.64 2.69 -0.61
N LEU A 132 7.61 2.57 -1.45
CA LEU A 132 6.48 1.68 -1.14
C LEU A 132 6.98 0.25 -0.89
N GLY A 133 6.50 -0.33 0.20
CA GLY A 133 6.95 -1.65 0.67
C GLY A 133 8.27 -1.64 1.43
N GLU A 134 8.93 -0.49 1.60
CA GLU A 134 10.11 -0.41 2.44
C GLU A 134 9.77 -0.75 3.89
N ALA A 135 10.56 -1.64 4.49
CA ALA A 135 10.40 -2.01 5.89
C ALA A 135 10.98 -0.94 6.81
N VAL A 136 10.21 -0.57 7.85
CA VAL A 136 10.63 0.33 8.93
C VAL A 136 10.63 -0.44 10.24
N PHE A 137 11.60 -0.17 11.10
CA PHE A 137 11.86 -0.96 12.30
C PHE A 137 12.05 -0.09 13.54
N MET A 138 11.68 -0.64 14.70
CA MET A 138 12.03 -0.07 15.99
C MET A 138 13.10 -0.95 16.66
N ALA A 139 14.24 -0.37 16.99
CA ALA A 139 15.27 -1.04 17.75
C ALA A 139 14.97 -0.95 19.26
N ASN A 140 15.21 -2.04 19.99
CA ASN A 140 15.22 -2.02 21.43
C ASN A 140 16.54 -1.43 21.97
N SER A 141 16.68 -1.31 23.30
CA SER A 141 17.88 -0.75 23.96
C SER A 141 19.18 -1.51 23.68
N LYS A 142 19.09 -2.77 23.18
CA LYS A 142 20.22 -3.61 22.78
C LYS A 142 20.53 -3.52 21.28
N GLY A 143 19.87 -2.61 20.54
CA GLY A 143 20.04 -2.46 19.09
C GLY A 143 19.45 -3.58 18.25
N LYS A 144 18.60 -4.45 18.81
CA LYS A 144 17.87 -5.47 18.06
C LYS A 144 16.53 -4.93 17.61
N MET A 145 16.13 -5.24 16.36
CA MET A 145 14.82 -4.86 15.85
C MET A 145 13.74 -5.65 16.59
N SER A 146 12.87 -4.92 17.30
CA SER A 146 11.80 -5.49 18.13
C SER A 146 10.42 -5.33 17.51
N HIS A 147 10.29 -4.48 16.49
CA HIS A 147 9.05 -4.22 15.77
C HIS A 147 9.33 -3.90 14.31
N VAL A 148 8.35 -4.15 13.43
CA VAL A 148 8.42 -3.87 12.00
C VAL A 148 7.06 -3.45 11.46
N GLY A 149 7.08 -2.53 10.50
CA GLY A 149 5.99 -2.12 9.63
C GLY A 149 6.51 -1.86 8.22
N TRP A 150 5.63 -1.50 7.30
CA TRP A 150 6.00 -1.29 5.89
C TRP A 150 5.32 -0.06 5.33
N ILE A 151 6.06 0.74 4.58
CA ILE A 151 5.51 1.90 3.89
C ILE A 151 4.42 1.42 2.93
N CYS A 152 3.21 1.95 3.10
CA CYS A 152 2.03 1.49 2.36
C CYS A 152 1.33 2.58 1.54
N GLY A 153 1.75 3.81 1.64
CA GLY A 153 1.16 4.95 0.94
C GLY A 153 1.56 6.28 1.52
N LEU A 154 0.80 7.30 1.16
CA LEU A 154 0.93 8.68 1.65
C LEU A 154 -0.41 9.15 2.20
N ASP A 155 -0.38 10.05 3.18
CA ASP A 155 -1.59 10.77 3.61
C ASP A 155 -1.90 11.96 2.69
N SER A 156 -2.94 12.74 3.04
CA SER A 156 -3.35 13.92 2.27
C SER A 156 -2.29 15.03 2.21
N ASP A 157 -1.34 15.02 3.12
CA ASP A 157 -0.28 16.03 3.22
C ASP A 157 1.01 15.54 2.54
N GLY A 158 1.00 14.32 1.99
CA GLY A 158 2.13 13.69 1.32
C GLY A 158 3.07 12.95 2.27
N GLU A 159 2.70 12.79 3.56
CA GLU A 159 3.53 12.11 4.55
C GLU A 159 3.37 10.58 4.48
N PRO A 160 4.46 9.81 4.67
CA PRO A 160 4.42 8.37 4.55
C PRO A 160 3.50 7.69 5.58
N LEU A 161 2.75 6.72 5.09
CA LEU A 161 1.91 5.82 5.87
C LEU A 161 2.54 4.45 6.00
N VAL A 162 2.36 3.82 7.16
CA VAL A 162 2.91 2.50 7.50
C VAL A 162 1.78 1.53 7.81
N VAL A 163 1.75 0.37 7.18
CA VAL A 163 0.95 -0.78 7.62
C VAL A 163 1.76 -1.59 8.63
N GLU A 164 1.18 -1.84 9.81
CA GLU A 164 1.84 -2.59 10.89
C GLU A 164 0.83 -3.41 11.70
N ALA A 165 1.23 -4.57 12.21
CA ALA A 165 0.51 -5.23 13.30
C ALA A 165 1.04 -4.62 14.61
N ARG A 166 0.31 -3.62 15.13
CA ARG A 166 0.82 -2.66 16.12
C ARG A 166 0.88 -3.18 17.55
N GLY A 167 -0.03 -4.05 17.92
CA GLY A 167 -0.12 -4.57 19.27
C GLY A 167 -1.54 -4.99 19.65
N LEU A 168 -1.68 -5.60 20.83
CA LEU A 168 -2.91 -6.28 21.26
C LEU A 168 -4.18 -5.40 21.20
N ASN A 169 -4.07 -4.14 21.57
CA ASN A 169 -5.20 -3.21 21.57
C ASN A 169 -5.60 -2.71 20.18
N TYR A 170 -4.74 -2.88 19.18
CA TYR A 170 -4.87 -2.23 17.89
C TYR A 170 -5.13 -3.20 16.74
N GLY A 171 -4.48 -4.36 16.73
CA GLY A 171 -4.49 -5.27 15.58
C GLY A 171 -3.57 -4.80 14.45
N VAL A 172 -3.94 -5.12 13.21
CA VAL A 172 -3.29 -4.61 12.01
C VAL A 172 -3.90 -3.26 11.66
N VAL A 173 -3.05 -2.24 11.49
CA VAL A 173 -3.47 -0.84 11.34
C VAL A 173 -2.62 -0.11 10.31
N VAL A 174 -3.12 1.04 9.85
CA VAL A 174 -2.32 2.06 9.15
C VAL A 174 -2.00 3.18 10.14
N THR A 175 -0.74 3.60 10.21
CA THR A 175 -0.26 4.70 11.05
C THR A 175 0.56 5.68 10.22
N ARG A 176 0.60 6.95 10.60
CA ARG A 176 1.58 7.89 10.04
C ARG A 176 2.99 7.48 10.49
N LEU A 177 3.96 7.62 9.61
CA LEU A 177 5.34 7.29 9.94
C LEU A 177 5.84 8.09 11.15
N GLU A 178 5.54 9.37 11.21
CA GLU A 178 5.95 10.30 12.27
C GLU A 178 5.35 10.00 13.65
N ASP A 179 4.16 9.38 13.69
CA ASP A 179 3.48 9.03 14.96
C ASP A 179 4.15 7.87 15.71
N ARG A 180 5.18 7.28 15.11
CA ARG A 180 5.83 6.09 15.64
C ARG A 180 7.35 6.25 15.68
N PRO A 181 8.04 5.78 16.75
CA PRO A 181 9.48 5.97 16.92
C PRO A 181 10.31 4.99 16.06
N TRP A 182 10.13 5.04 14.76
CA TRP A 182 10.89 4.23 13.80
C TRP A 182 12.36 4.66 13.82
N THR A 183 13.26 3.71 14.06
CA THR A 183 14.70 3.97 14.22
C THR A 183 15.53 3.52 13.02
N HIS A 184 15.06 2.52 12.28
CA HIS A 184 15.78 1.92 11.17
C HIS A 184 14.84 1.67 10.00
N ARG A 185 15.42 1.55 8.80
CA ARG A 185 14.68 1.25 7.58
C ARG A 185 15.52 0.37 6.63
N GLY A 186 14.89 -0.29 5.65
CA GLY A 186 15.60 -1.06 4.65
C GLY A 186 14.67 -1.74 3.64
N LEU A 187 15.22 -2.02 2.46
CA LEU A 187 14.51 -2.69 1.36
C LEU A 187 14.68 -4.21 1.47
N MET A 188 13.60 -4.95 1.54
CA MET A 188 13.62 -6.43 1.66
C MET A 188 13.96 -7.12 0.31
N THR A 189 15.03 -6.69 -0.36
CA THR A 189 15.40 -7.14 -1.72
C THR A 189 15.80 -8.63 -1.80
N LYS A 190 15.99 -9.30 -0.66
CA LYS A 190 16.19 -10.76 -0.64
C LYS A 190 14.89 -11.55 -0.71
N LYS A 191 13.74 -10.87 -0.59
CA LYS A 191 12.40 -11.48 -0.65
C LYS A 191 11.55 -10.93 -1.77
N PHE A 192 11.71 -9.64 -2.09
CA PHE A 192 10.86 -8.92 -3.03
C PHE A 192 11.66 -8.18 -4.09
N ASP A 193 11.02 -8.01 -5.23
CA ASP A 193 11.43 -7.07 -6.25
C ASP A 193 10.75 -5.72 -5.96
N TYR A 194 11.56 -4.65 -5.89
CA TYR A 194 11.13 -3.26 -5.71
C TYR A 194 11.05 -2.51 -7.05
N LYS A 195 11.42 -3.16 -8.14
CA LYS A 195 11.12 -2.56 -9.42
C LYS A 195 9.61 -2.46 -9.54
N GLU A 196 9.11 -1.25 -9.74
CA GLU A 196 7.78 -1.12 -10.28
C GLU A 196 7.73 -2.10 -11.46
N LYS A 197 6.79 -3.05 -11.41
CA LYS A 197 6.31 -3.59 -12.68
C LYS A 197 5.90 -2.32 -13.40
N GLU A 198 6.64 -1.97 -14.46
CA GLU A 198 6.22 -0.91 -15.38
C GLU A 198 4.71 -0.90 -15.33
N PRO A 199 4.04 0.21 -14.87
CA PRO A 199 2.59 0.19 -14.85
C PRO A 199 2.27 -0.45 -16.17
N MET A 200 1.46 -1.53 -16.18
CA MET A 200 1.07 -2.12 -17.46
C MET A 200 0.65 -0.90 -18.24
N ALA A 201 1.57 -0.43 -19.07
CA ALA A 201 1.32 0.70 -19.91
C ALA A 201 0.09 0.22 -20.63
N THR A 202 -1.06 0.75 -20.24
CA THR A 202 -2.23 0.60 -21.06
C THR A 202 -1.81 1.36 -22.28
N LYS A 203 -1.07 0.65 -23.13
CA LYS A 203 -0.54 1.14 -24.37
C LYS A 203 -1.76 1.42 -25.20
N PHE A 204 -2.28 2.62 -25.06
CA PHE A 204 -3.28 3.10 -25.98
C PHE A 204 -2.53 3.32 -27.29
N GLU A 205 -2.39 2.24 -28.07
CA GLU A 205 -1.96 2.37 -29.43
C GLU A 205 -3.02 3.19 -30.15
N VAL A 206 -2.70 4.42 -30.45
CA VAL A 206 -3.45 5.15 -31.47
C VAL A 206 -3.05 4.53 -32.79
N ILE A 207 -3.82 3.50 -33.17
CA ILE A 207 -3.66 2.84 -34.46
C ILE A 207 -3.92 3.87 -35.53
N LYS A 208 -2.96 4.14 -36.41
CA LYS A 208 -3.27 4.83 -37.66
C LYS A 208 -4.00 3.86 -38.60
N PRO A 209 -5.11 4.28 -39.16
CA PRO A 209 -5.71 5.61 -39.19
C PRO A 209 -6.36 5.99 -37.83
N MET A 210 -6.39 7.30 -37.56
CA MET A 210 -6.95 7.95 -36.35
C MET A 210 -8.13 7.17 -35.75
N LEU A 211 -8.16 6.91 -34.45
CA LEU A 211 -9.26 6.28 -33.76
C LEU A 211 -10.59 6.88 -34.22
N LYS A 212 -11.48 6.05 -34.71
CA LYS A 212 -12.81 6.41 -35.17
C LYS A 212 -13.84 5.43 -34.62
N GLY A 213 -15.04 5.90 -34.42
CA GLY A 213 -16.17 5.05 -34.05
C GLY A 213 -16.98 5.58 -32.88
N ASP A 214 -17.99 4.81 -32.52
CA ASP A 214 -18.98 5.19 -31.50
C ASP A 214 -18.34 5.41 -30.12
N GLY A 215 -17.31 4.64 -29.74
CA GLY A 215 -16.59 4.84 -28.50
C GLY A 215 -15.89 6.20 -28.42
N VAL A 216 -15.35 6.70 -29.52
CA VAL A 216 -14.77 8.04 -29.60
C VAL A 216 -15.87 9.10 -29.48
N LYS A 217 -17.01 8.90 -30.15
CA LYS A 217 -18.16 9.79 -30.06
C LYS A 217 -18.71 9.89 -28.66
N GLU A 218 -18.85 8.79 -27.94
CA GLU A 218 -19.30 8.79 -26.55
C GLU A 218 -18.27 9.47 -25.61
N MET A 219 -16.98 9.32 -25.86
CA MET A 219 -15.95 10.06 -25.13
C MET A 219 -16.05 11.56 -25.39
N GLN A 220 -16.24 11.98 -26.65
CA GLN A 220 -16.43 13.41 -26.99
C GLN A 220 -17.65 14.00 -26.29
N LYS A 221 -18.78 13.26 -26.26
CA LYS A 221 -19.98 13.66 -25.49
C LYS A 221 -19.69 13.81 -24.00
N ALA A 222 -19.00 12.83 -23.41
CA ALA A 222 -18.65 12.86 -21.99
C ALA A 222 -17.74 14.06 -21.66
N LEU A 223 -16.76 14.35 -22.51
CA LEU A 223 -15.90 15.54 -22.36
C LEU A 223 -16.70 16.84 -22.42
N ASN A 224 -17.58 16.99 -23.42
CA ASN A 224 -18.46 18.15 -23.56
C ASN A 224 -19.39 18.29 -22.35
N ALA A 225 -20.05 17.22 -21.91
CA ALA A 225 -20.98 17.24 -20.78
C ALA A 225 -20.31 17.65 -19.46
N ASN A 226 -19.00 17.42 -19.32
CA ASN A 226 -18.21 17.81 -18.17
C ASN A 226 -17.44 19.14 -18.37
N GLY A 227 -17.72 19.87 -19.47
CA GLY A 227 -17.16 21.21 -19.72
C GLY A 227 -15.70 21.20 -20.21
N TYR A 228 -15.16 20.07 -20.64
CA TYR A 228 -13.82 19.99 -21.21
C TYR A 228 -13.82 20.38 -22.69
N THR A 229 -13.12 21.43 -23.01
CA THR A 229 -13.07 22.08 -24.30
C THR A 229 -11.75 21.89 -25.02
N ASP A 230 -11.69 22.17 -26.33
CA ASP A 230 -10.44 22.27 -27.08
C ASP A 230 -9.52 23.39 -26.51
N ASP A 231 -8.34 23.57 -27.09
CA ASP A 231 -7.38 24.59 -26.65
C ASP A 231 -7.88 26.02 -26.89
N ASN A 232 -8.88 26.20 -27.73
CA ASN A 232 -9.52 27.50 -28.02
C ASN A 232 -10.77 27.74 -27.16
N GLY A 233 -11.12 26.84 -26.24
CA GLY A 233 -12.31 26.96 -25.41
C GLY A 233 -13.61 26.51 -26.07
N ASN A 234 -13.59 25.87 -27.24
CA ASN A 234 -14.76 25.37 -27.93
C ASN A 234 -15.11 23.95 -27.51
N ALA A 235 -16.42 23.66 -27.50
CA ALA A 235 -16.91 22.29 -27.35
C ALA A 235 -16.45 21.42 -28.53
N LEU A 236 -16.27 20.13 -28.27
CA LEU A 236 -15.87 19.16 -29.30
C LEU A 236 -17.02 18.87 -30.26
N GLU A 237 -16.69 18.66 -31.53
CA GLU A 237 -17.60 17.98 -32.47
C GLU A 237 -17.69 16.51 -32.09
N GLU A 238 -18.91 16.02 -31.92
CA GLU A 238 -19.20 14.62 -31.59
C GLU A 238 -19.22 13.73 -32.83
N ASP A 239 -18.15 13.82 -33.61
CA ASP A 239 -18.05 13.20 -34.94
C ASP A 239 -17.44 11.77 -34.91
N GLY A 240 -17.06 11.32 -33.72
CA GLY A 240 -16.43 10.01 -33.53
C GLY A 240 -15.01 9.91 -34.08
N LYS A 241 -14.32 11.04 -34.33
CA LYS A 241 -12.94 11.07 -34.80
C LYS A 241 -12.04 11.66 -33.71
N TRP A 242 -11.03 10.92 -33.31
CA TRP A 242 -10.06 11.38 -32.33
C TRP A 242 -9.00 12.26 -32.96
N GLY A 243 -9.17 13.57 -32.85
CA GLY A 243 -8.23 14.56 -33.35
C GLY A 243 -7.58 15.40 -32.27
N SER A 244 -6.79 16.41 -32.66
CA SER A 244 -6.11 17.32 -31.74
C SER A 244 -7.06 18.02 -30.76
N LYS A 245 -8.28 18.37 -31.18
CA LYS A 245 -9.29 18.97 -30.31
C LYS A 245 -9.76 18.02 -29.21
N SER A 246 -10.10 16.75 -29.56
CA SER A 246 -10.48 15.73 -28.59
C SER A 246 -9.35 15.43 -27.63
N GLN A 247 -8.14 15.46 -28.12
CA GLN A 247 -6.91 15.25 -27.34
C GLN A 247 -6.68 16.39 -26.33
N ALA A 248 -6.91 17.65 -26.72
CA ALA A 248 -6.78 18.80 -25.84
C ALA A 248 -7.81 18.77 -24.71
N ALA A 249 -9.06 18.45 -25.01
CA ALA A 249 -10.11 18.32 -24.00
C ALA A 249 -9.83 17.16 -23.02
N PHE A 250 -9.37 16.03 -23.53
CA PHE A 250 -9.00 14.88 -22.71
C PHE A 250 -7.80 15.17 -21.80
N ARG A 251 -6.81 15.92 -22.28
CA ARG A 251 -5.70 16.41 -21.45
C ARG A 251 -6.21 17.25 -20.27
N LYS A 252 -7.12 18.20 -20.51
CA LYS A 252 -7.72 19.02 -19.46
C LYS A 252 -8.50 18.19 -18.43
N LEU A 253 -9.22 17.14 -18.86
CA LEU A 253 -9.85 16.18 -17.96
C LEU A 253 -8.81 15.52 -17.06
N LEU A 254 -7.71 15.05 -17.63
CA LEU A 254 -6.66 14.40 -16.88
C LEU A 254 -5.99 15.39 -15.91
N GLU A 255 -5.67 16.62 -16.34
CA GLU A 255 -5.10 17.67 -15.50
C GLU A 255 -6.01 18.04 -14.32
N ALA A 256 -7.34 18.00 -14.51
CA ALA A 256 -8.32 18.32 -13.47
C ALA A 256 -8.53 17.22 -12.43
N HIS A 257 -8.31 15.96 -12.80
CA HIS A 257 -8.67 14.80 -11.94
C HIS A 257 -7.49 13.91 -11.53
N MET A 258 -6.31 14.17 -12.06
CA MET A 258 -5.12 13.41 -11.72
C MET A 258 -4.15 14.31 -10.98
N GLN A 259 -4.16 14.24 -9.67
CA GLN A 259 -3.04 14.76 -8.88
C GLN A 259 -1.85 13.84 -9.14
N GLU A 260 -0.95 14.38 -9.91
CA GLU A 260 0.44 13.99 -10.07
C GLU A 260 0.82 12.51 -10.28
N SER A 261 0.71 11.95 -11.49
CA SER A 261 1.40 10.74 -11.98
C SER A 261 2.13 11.03 -13.28
N ASN A 262 3.21 10.32 -13.57
CA ASN A 262 3.83 10.43 -14.89
C ASN A 262 2.97 9.67 -15.92
N ILE A 263 2.24 10.39 -16.75
CA ILE A 263 1.49 9.80 -17.85
C ILE A 263 2.18 10.18 -19.15
N LYS A 264 2.58 9.14 -19.89
CA LYS A 264 3.04 9.29 -21.26
C LYS A 264 2.00 8.71 -22.19
N ILE A 265 1.45 9.54 -23.06
CA ILE A 265 0.65 9.06 -24.16
C ILE A 265 1.56 8.96 -25.38
N MET A 266 1.83 7.73 -25.79
CA MET A 266 2.65 7.42 -26.94
C MET A 266 1.79 7.19 -28.17
N VAL A 267 2.16 7.80 -29.29
CA VAL A 267 1.53 7.56 -30.59
C VAL A 267 2.63 7.17 -31.57
N ASN A 268 2.57 5.93 -32.05
CA ASN A 268 3.59 5.37 -32.98
C ASN A 268 5.02 5.56 -32.47
N ASP A 269 5.28 5.16 -31.22
CA ASP A 269 6.58 5.30 -30.54
C ASP A 269 7.10 6.75 -30.40
N SER A 270 6.29 7.74 -30.79
CA SER A 270 6.56 9.15 -30.54
C SER A 270 5.78 9.63 -29.34
N GLU A 271 6.45 10.27 -28.41
CA GLU A 271 5.84 10.89 -27.25
C GLU A 271 4.94 12.04 -27.69
N MET A 272 3.62 11.91 -27.55
CA MET A 272 2.67 12.96 -27.87
C MET A 272 2.34 13.81 -26.64
N PHE A 273 2.39 13.22 -25.44
CA PHE A 273 2.24 13.90 -24.17
C PHE A 273 3.11 13.23 -23.13
N SER A 274 3.81 14.01 -22.35
CA SER A 274 4.35 13.58 -21.08
C SER A 274 3.80 14.47 -20.00
N TRP A 275 3.21 13.87 -18.97
CA TRP A 275 2.96 14.54 -17.71
C TRP A 275 3.91 13.95 -16.68
N SER A 276 4.67 14.82 -16.10
CA SER A 276 5.34 14.52 -14.87
C SER A 276 4.40 14.95 -13.76
N ILE A 277 3.69 14.04 -13.18
CA ILE A 277 2.95 14.25 -11.97
C ILE A 277 3.93 13.89 -10.85
N LYS A 278 4.31 14.86 -10.04
CA LYS A 278 5.13 14.62 -8.89
C LYS A 278 4.27 13.92 -7.84
N HIS A 279 4.53 12.63 -7.60
CA HIS A 279 4.29 12.09 -6.28
C HIS A 279 5.31 12.74 -5.36
N ILE A 280 4.85 13.58 -4.49
CA ILE A 280 5.66 14.13 -3.40
C ILE A 280 5.71 13.08 -2.30
#